data_5f4d2e911c23acc442f54be3ecf06f55
#
_entry.id   5f4d2e911c23acc442f54be3ecf06f55
#
_cell.length_a   1.000
_cell.length_b   1.000
_cell.length_c   1.000
_cell.angle_alpha   90.00
_cell.angle_beta   90.00
_cell.angle_gamma   90.00
#
_symmetry.space_group_name_H-M   'P 1'
#
loop_
_entity.id
_entity.type
_entity.pdbx_description
1 polymer ?
#
loop_
_entity_poly.entity_id
_entity_poly.type
_entity_poly.pdbx_seq_one_letter_code
_entity_poly.pdbx_strand_id
1 'polypeptide(L)'
;MGELKIRLGISLGPEAVAAGFGEAVDRLEAAGVDSLWLPEVVYSPMVEPFIGMAHALARTSNLKVGTGISVLPGRNPVLVAKQLATLAGLAPKRVLPVFGLQPARPAERDLFPVPKGRRADVFDESLRLIRLLLSEDVVTFEGEFFSVDSVSLGERPAKPLDLWLGGSAPAGLRRVGRLADGWLGSFLTPDQAGQAVETIREAAAEAGREIEPDHYGLSLAVAPEGIPDDLAAFAKRRAPGTEVTELAAGSWADARRLMERYLEAGLTKFVLRPAGPVPFDEFLESFLVEAGVLQN
;
A
#
# COMPACT_ATOMS: atom_id res chain seq x y z
N MET A 1 -8.11 1.88 -26.72
CA MET A 1 -7.99 1.73 -25.27
C MET A 1 -7.35 0.37 -25.04
N GLY A 2 -6.13 0.31 -24.48
CA GLY A 2 -5.53 -0.96 -24.08
C GLY A 2 -6.35 -1.60 -22.97
N GLU A 3 -6.37 -2.92 -22.92
CA GLU A 3 -7.02 -3.68 -21.84
C GLU A 3 -6.40 -3.26 -20.50
N LEU A 4 -7.23 -2.87 -19.52
CA LEU A 4 -6.77 -2.49 -18.19
C LEU A 4 -6.15 -3.71 -17.51
N LYS A 5 -4.94 -3.57 -17.00
CA LYS A 5 -4.21 -4.65 -16.32
C LYS A 5 -4.74 -4.84 -14.91
N ILE A 6 -5.34 -5.98 -14.63
CA ILE A 6 -5.72 -6.38 -13.28
C ILE A 6 -4.52 -7.02 -12.61
N ARG A 7 -4.16 -6.55 -11.42
CA ARG A 7 -3.03 -7.02 -10.63
C ARG A 7 -3.47 -7.47 -9.24
N LEU A 8 -3.08 -8.68 -8.90
CA LEU A 8 -3.39 -9.29 -7.62
C LEU A 8 -2.12 -9.45 -6.79
N GLY A 9 -2.18 -9.01 -5.56
CA GLY A 9 -1.11 -9.19 -4.57
C GLY A 9 -1.62 -9.81 -3.30
N ILE A 10 -0.70 -10.31 -2.49
CA ILE A 10 -0.99 -10.89 -1.18
C ILE A 10 -0.33 -10.07 -0.08
N SER A 11 -1.04 -9.90 1.03
CA SER A 11 -0.45 -9.49 2.31
C SER A 11 -0.48 -10.68 3.26
N LEU A 12 0.68 -11.02 3.86
CA LEU A 12 0.82 -12.22 4.69
C LEU A 12 0.05 -12.19 6.02
N GLY A 13 -0.52 -11.05 6.38
CA GLY A 13 -1.25 -10.93 7.64
C GLY A 13 -0.38 -11.18 8.90
N PRO A 14 -0.99 -11.64 10.01
CA PRO A 14 -0.29 -11.82 11.29
C PRO A 14 0.82 -12.88 11.27
N GLU A 15 0.82 -13.79 10.30
CA GLU A 15 1.82 -14.85 10.15
C GLU A 15 3.11 -14.39 9.47
N ALA A 16 3.17 -13.13 9.01
CA ALA A 16 4.38 -12.52 8.45
C ALA A 16 5.47 -12.29 9.52
N VAL A 17 5.72 -13.30 10.36
CA VAL A 17 6.78 -13.27 11.39
C VAL A 17 8.13 -13.64 10.76
N ALA A 18 9.22 -13.18 11.37
CA ALA A 18 10.57 -13.41 10.82
C ALA A 18 10.89 -14.90 10.61
N ALA A 19 10.43 -15.77 11.52
CA ALA A 19 10.48 -17.22 11.32
C ALA A 19 9.51 -17.63 10.19
N GLY A 20 10.04 -18.21 9.12
CA GLY A 20 9.22 -18.63 7.96
C GLY A 20 8.97 -17.55 6.89
N PHE A 21 9.29 -16.28 7.14
CA PHE A 21 9.07 -15.22 6.16
C PHE A 21 9.78 -15.50 4.82
N GLY A 22 11.04 -15.97 4.88
CA GLY A 22 11.81 -16.31 3.68
C GLY A 22 11.15 -17.44 2.87
N GLU A 23 10.63 -18.47 3.53
CA GLU A 23 9.94 -19.58 2.86
C GLU A 23 8.64 -19.12 2.20
N ALA A 24 7.87 -18.28 2.89
CA ALA A 24 6.65 -17.68 2.33
C ALA A 24 6.96 -16.85 1.08
N VAL A 25 8.03 -16.05 1.10
CA VAL A 25 8.50 -15.26 -0.06
C VAL A 25 8.87 -16.16 -1.23
N ASP A 26 9.62 -17.25 -0.99
CA ASP A 26 10.01 -18.19 -2.04
C ASP A 26 8.80 -18.87 -2.69
N ARG A 27 7.78 -19.21 -1.89
CA ARG A 27 6.52 -19.79 -2.38
C ARG A 27 5.71 -18.80 -3.23
N LEU A 28 5.64 -17.52 -2.84
CA LEU A 28 4.98 -16.47 -3.63
C LEU A 28 5.66 -16.29 -4.98
N GLU A 29 6.99 -16.27 -5.02
CA GLU A 29 7.77 -16.20 -6.28
C GLU A 29 7.50 -17.43 -7.15
N ALA A 30 7.60 -18.64 -6.58
CA ALA A 30 7.38 -19.89 -7.31
C ALA A 30 5.95 -20.01 -7.85
N ALA A 31 4.98 -19.47 -7.13
CA ALA A 31 3.57 -19.44 -7.54
C ALA A 31 3.25 -18.33 -8.57
N GLY A 32 4.20 -17.45 -8.90
CA GLY A 32 4.02 -16.36 -9.86
C GLY A 32 3.08 -15.25 -9.36
N VAL A 33 2.97 -15.06 -8.04
CA VAL A 33 2.20 -13.95 -7.47
C VAL A 33 2.79 -12.60 -7.89
N ASP A 34 1.96 -11.66 -8.34
CA ASP A 34 2.43 -10.35 -8.83
C ASP A 34 3.15 -9.54 -7.75
N SER A 35 2.60 -9.51 -6.53
CA SER A 35 3.15 -8.65 -5.49
C SER A 35 2.85 -9.10 -4.06
N LEU A 36 3.83 -8.87 -3.18
CA LEU A 36 3.76 -9.03 -1.72
C LEU A 36 3.64 -7.65 -1.06
N TRP A 37 2.75 -7.55 -0.06
CA TRP A 37 2.46 -6.30 0.63
C TRP A 37 2.65 -6.44 2.13
N LEU A 38 3.48 -5.56 2.71
CA LEU A 38 3.90 -5.61 4.10
C LEU A 38 3.29 -4.44 4.88
N PRO A 39 2.35 -4.70 5.80
CA PRO A 39 1.78 -3.66 6.65
C PRO A 39 2.77 -3.26 7.75
N GLU A 40 2.77 -2.00 8.14
CA GLU A 40 3.52 -1.52 9.29
C GLU A 40 2.68 -1.61 10.56
N VAL A 41 3.02 -2.58 11.41
CA VAL A 41 2.41 -2.80 12.71
C VAL A 41 3.53 -3.01 13.73
N VAL A 42 3.98 -1.93 14.35
CA VAL A 42 5.23 -1.92 15.15
C VAL A 42 5.12 -2.79 16.40
N TYR A 43 3.99 -2.72 17.11
CA TYR A 43 3.75 -3.56 18.29
C TYR A 43 3.13 -4.91 17.90
N SER A 44 3.83 -5.64 17.03
CA SER A 44 3.46 -6.99 16.60
C SER A 44 4.69 -7.82 16.27
N PRO A 45 4.59 -9.15 16.16
CA PRO A 45 5.69 -9.99 15.71
C PRO A 45 5.98 -9.91 14.21
N MET A 46 5.20 -9.13 13.44
CA MET A 46 5.35 -9.02 11.97
C MET A 46 6.68 -8.37 11.61
N VAL A 47 7.23 -8.76 10.46
CA VAL A 47 8.46 -8.14 9.93
C VAL A 47 8.23 -6.66 9.64
N GLU A 48 9.24 -5.84 9.94
CA GLU A 48 9.22 -4.42 9.59
C GLU A 48 9.26 -4.27 8.07
N PRO A 49 8.41 -3.40 7.47
CA PRO A 49 8.21 -3.37 6.02
C PRO A 49 9.46 -3.15 5.19
N PHE A 50 10.32 -2.19 5.52
CA PHE A 50 11.53 -1.91 4.72
C PHE A 50 12.55 -3.04 4.81
N ILE A 51 12.70 -3.66 5.98
CA ILE A 51 13.58 -4.82 6.18
C ILE A 51 13.00 -6.04 5.44
N GLY A 52 11.69 -6.27 5.56
CA GLY A 52 10.98 -7.32 4.84
C GLY A 52 11.08 -7.16 3.32
N MET A 53 10.93 -5.92 2.81
CA MET A 53 11.12 -5.62 1.38
C MET A 53 12.54 -5.96 0.92
N ALA A 54 13.57 -5.53 1.64
CA ALA A 54 14.95 -5.81 1.29
C ALA A 54 15.22 -7.32 1.25
N HIS A 55 14.73 -8.07 2.24
CA HIS A 55 14.87 -9.51 2.32
C HIS A 55 14.16 -10.22 1.14
N ALA A 56 12.90 -9.86 0.89
CA ALA A 56 12.10 -10.48 -0.16
C ALA A 56 12.65 -10.17 -1.56
N LEU A 57 13.04 -8.92 -1.83
CA LEU A 57 13.61 -8.51 -3.11
C LEU A 57 14.94 -9.19 -3.41
N ALA A 58 15.76 -9.46 -2.40
CA ALA A 58 17.03 -10.17 -2.55
C ALA A 58 16.87 -11.67 -2.86
N ARG A 59 15.75 -12.28 -2.44
CA ARG A 59 15.45 -13.71 -2.64
C ARG A 59 14.73 -14.00 -3.97
N THR A 60 14.16 -12.98 -4.60
CA THR A 60 13.23 -13.13 -5.73
C THR A 60 13.72 -12.38 -6.96
N SER A 61 13.21 -12.75 -8.13
CA SER A 61 13.56 -12.13 -9.40
C SER A 61 12.38 -11.37 -10.05
N ASN A 62 11.14 -11.79 -9.76
CA ASN A 62 9.93 -11.25 -10.38
C ASN A 62 8.96 -10.61 -9.38
N LEU A 63 8.86 -11.16 -8.17
CA LEU A 63 7.94 -10.69 -7.14
C LEU A 63 8.20 -9.20 -6.85
N LYS A 64 7.16 -8.39 -6.99
CA LYS A 64 7.17 -6.99 -6.54
C LYS A 64 6.87 -6.97 -5.05
N VAL A 65 7.48 -6.05 -4.33
CA VAL A 65 7.24 -5.94 -2.89
C VAL A 65 6.92 -4.50 -2.52
N GLY A 66 5.89 -4.35 -1.72
CA GLY A 66 5.41 -3.04 -1.31
C GLY A 66 5.07 -2.93 0.17
N THR A 67 4.89 -1.70 0.62
CA THR A 67 4.34 -1.42 1.94
C THR A 67 2.81 -1.35 1.86
N GLY A 68 2.10 -1.90 2.82
CA GLY A 68 0.65 -1.90 2.78
C GLY A 68 -0.07 -1.51 4.08
N ILE A 69 0.28 -0.36 4.64
CA ILE A 69 1.03 0.86 4.33
C ILE A 69 2.12 1.13 5.37
N SER A 70 3.12 1.96 5.04
CA SER A 70 4.04 2.53 6.05
C SER A 70 3.67 3.97 6.41
N VAL A 71 3.88 4.34 7.67
CA VAL A 71 3.64 5.71 8.15
C VAL A 71 4.82 6.59 7.74
N LEU A 72 4.56 7.72 7.06
CA LEU A 72 5.62 8.64 6.66
C LEU A 72 5.86 9.78 7.66
N PRO A 73 4.83 10.51 8.15
CA PRO A 73 5.06 11.60 9.12
C PRO A 73 5.71 11.10 10.40
N GLY A 74 6.77 11.75 10.83
CA GLY A 74 7.60 11.36 11.97
C GLY A 74 8.85 10.57 11.59
N ARG A 75 9.02 10.23 10.31
CA ARG A 75 10.27 9.71 9.75
C ARG A 75 11.06 10.85 9.10
N ASN A 76 12.40 10.70 9.06
CA ASN A 76 13.23 11.62 8.28
C ASN A 76 13.06 11.31 6.78
N PRO A 77 12.56 12.25 5.95
CA PRO A 77 12.28 12.00 4.53
C PRO A 77 13.54 11.73 3.71
N VAL A 78 14.70 12.27 4.09
CA VAL A 78 15.98 12.00 3.40
C VAL A 78 16.39 10.54 3.59
N LEU A 79 16.25 10.00 4.81
CA LEU A 79 16.53 8.59 5.08
C LEU A 79 15.56 7.68 4.34
N VAL A 80 14.27 8.01 4.30
CA VAL A 80 13.27 7.26 3.54
C VAL A 80 13.58 7.29 2.04
N ALA A 81 13.91 8.45 1.49
CA ALA A 81 14.31 8.57 0.08
C ALA A 81 15.56 7.70 -0.22
N LYS A 82 16.56 7.69 0.66
CA LYS A 82 17.74 6.84 0.51
C LYS A 82 17.41 5.35 0.56
N GLN A 83 16.54 4.93 1.47
CA GLN A 83 16.06 3.54 1.54
C GLN A 83 15.36 3.12 0.24
N LEU A 84 14.45 3.96 -0.26
CA LEU A 84 13.72 3.71 -1.51
C LEU A 84 14.65 3.67 -2.73
N ALA A 85 15.58 4.63 -2.84
CA ALA A 85 16.56 4.64 -3.93
C ALA A 85 17.43 3.38 -3.92
N THR A 86 17.87 2.94 -2.73
CA THR A 86 18.66 1.71 -2.58
C THR A 86 17.86 0.48 -2.99
N LEU A 87 16.63 0.32 -2.49
CA LEU A 87 15.76 -0.80 -2.86
C LEU A 87 15.48 -0.83 -4.37
N ALA A 88 15.19 0.32 -4.97
CA ALA A 88 14.91 0.44 -6.40
C ALA A 88 16.17 0.17 -7.27
N GLY A 89 17.36 0.51 -6.80
CA GLY A 89 18.62 0.18 -7.44
C GLY A 89 18.92 -1.33 -7.38
N LEU A 90 18.69 -1.96 -6.24
CA LEU A 90 18.88 -3.40 -6.04
C LEU A 90 17.83 -4.25 -6.77
N ALA A 91 16.61 -3.76 -6.90
CA ALA A 91 15.47 -4.47 -7.50
C ALA A 91 14.63 -3.55 -8.39
N PRO A 92 15.12 -3.19 -9.58
CA PRO A 92 14.44 -2.26 -10.48
C PRO A 92 13.02 -2.70 -10.84
N LYS A 93 12.05 -1.77 -10.80
CA LYS A 93 10.62 -1.95 -11.12
C LYS A 93 9.84 -2.89 -10.19
N ARG A 94 10.42 -3.29 -9.06
CA ARG A 94 9.79 -4.23 -8.11
C ARG A 94 9.45 -3.61 -6.76
N VAL A 95 9.70 -2.33 -6.55
CA VAL A 95 9.46 -1.60 -5.29
C VAL A 95 8.16 -0.82 -5.40
N LEU A 96 7.22 -1.07 -4.47
CA LEU A 96 5.88 -0.49 -4.45
C LEU A 96 5.61 0.23 -3.11
N PRO A 97 6.16 1.45 -2.90
CA PRO A 97 5.98 2.16 -1.63
C PRO A 97 4.59 2.78 -1.53
N VAL A 98 3.86 2.45 -0.46
CA VAL A 98 2.60 3.10 -0.11
C VAL A 98 2.71 3.69 1.28
N PHE A 99 2.42 4.98 1.39
CA PHE A 99 2.51 5.71 2.64
C PHE A 99 1.15 6.12 3.20
N GLY A 100 1.08 6.15 4.52
CA GLY A 100 -0.07 6.61 5.27
C GLY A 100 0.24 7.79 6.18
N LEU A 101 -0.82 8.51 6.56
CA LEU A 101 -0.73 9.68 7.42
C LEU A 101 -0.42 9.31 8.89
N GLN A 102 -0.92 8.17 9.35
CA GLN A 102 -0.81 7.74 10.75
C GLN A 102 -0.97 6.22 10.86
N PRO A 103 -0.45 5.61 11.92
CA PRO A 103 -0.60 4.18 12.14
C PRO A 103 -2.07 3.80 12.34
N ALA A 104 -2.40 2.56 11.97
CA ALA A 104 -3.74 2.00 12.14
C ALA A 104 -4.11 1.84 13.62
N ARG A 105 -3.13 1.56 14.47
CA ARG A 105 -3.29 1.36 15.91
C ARG A 105 -3.01 2.67 16.66
N PRO A 106 -3.96 3.20 17.45
CA PRO A 106 -3.75 4.44 18.21
C PRO A 106 -2.54 4.40 19.15
N ALA A 107 -2.24 3.25 19.75
CA ALA A 107 -1.12 3.06 20.66
C ALA A 107 0.26 3.27 19.99
N GLU A 108 0.33 3.20 18.66
CA GLU A 108 1.58 3.37 17.92
C GLU A 108 1.82 4.83 17.48
N ARG A 109 0.89 5.76 17.75
CA ARG A 109 0.98 7.15 17.26
C ARG A 109 2.19 7.90 17.80
N ASP A 110 2.59 7.61 19.03
CA ASP A 110 3.72 8.29 19.68
C ASP A 110 5.08 7.83 19.14
N LEU A 111 5.11 6.71 18.39
CA LEU A 111 6.32 6.26 17.69
C LEU A 111 6.66 7.13 16.47
N PHE A 112 5.70 7.94 16.01
CA PHE A 112 5.83 8.80 14.85
C PHE A 112 5.58 10.28 15.26
N PRO A 113 6.50 10.91 16.00
CA PRO A 113 6.30 12.24 16.56
C PRO A 113 6.30 13.31 15.45
N VAL A 114 5.36 14.24 15.56
CA VAL A 114 5.28 15.45 14.71
C VAL A 114 4.75 16.60 15.54
N PRO A 115 4.97 17.87 15.15
CA PRO A 115 4.38 19.01 15.82
C PRO A 115 2.85 18.87 15.90
N LYS A 116 2.27 19.24 17.03
CA LYS A 116 0.83 19.10 17.29
C LYS A 116 0.00 19.78 16.21
N GLY A 117 -0.94 19.05 15.63
CA GLY A 117 -1.85 19.54 14.58
C GLY A 117 -1.23 19.65 13.19
N ARG A 118 0.09 19.38 13.02
CA ARG A 118 0.80 19.61 11.76
C ARG A 118 1.12 18.32 10.98
N ARG A 119 0.52 17.17 11.35
CA ARG A 119 0.83 15.87 10.75
C ARG A 119 0.60 15.83 9.24
N ALA A 120 -0.46 16.48 8.75
CA ALA A 120 -0.77 16.56 7.34
C ALA A 120 0.25 17.41 6.56
N ASP A 121 0.68 18.53 7.14
CA ASP A 121 1.66 19.44 6.51
C ASP A 121 3.05 18.79 6.45
N VAL A 122 3.46 18.11 7.54
CA VAL A 122 4.68 17.30 7.58
C VAL A 122 4.63 16.20 6.52
N PHE A 123 3.47 15.56 6.33
CA PHE A 123 3.32 14.53 5.30
C PHE A 123 3.49 15.11 3.89
N ASP A 124 2.81 16.22 3.60
CA ASP A 124 2.88 16.88 2.30
C ASP A 124 4.30 17.36 1.97
N GLU A 125 5.01 17.90 2.95
CA GLU A 125 6.39 18.35 2.78
C GLU A 125 7.36 17.18 2.64
N SER A 126 7.19 16.11 3.42
CA SER A 126 7.98 14.88 3.29
C SER A 126 7.87 14.26 1.90
N LEU A 127 6.65 14.19 1.34
CA LEU A 127 6.42 13.65 -0.01
C LEU A 127 7.11 14.49 -1.08
N ARG A 128 7.03 15.82 -0.99
CA ARG A 128 7.71 16.73 -1.92
C ARG A 128 9.22 16.56 -1.87
N LEU A 129 9.79 16.53 -0.67
CA LEU A 129 11.24 16.36 -0.51
C LEU A 129 11.71 14.97 -1.00
N ILE A 130 10.99 13.89 -0.67
CA ILE A 130 11.31 12.54 -1.17
C ILE A 130 11.28 12.52 -2.70
N ARG A 131 10.26 13.11 -3.31
CA ARG A 131 10.14 13.14 -4.77
C ARG A 131 11.30 13.88 -5.43
N LEU A 132 11.69 15.04 -4.91
CA LEU A 132 12.86 15.79 -5.39
C LEU A 132 14.14 14.95 -5.26
N LEU A 133 14.38 14.36 -4.10
CA LEU A 133 15.57 13.53 -3.85
C LEU A 133 15.64 12.29 -4.76
N LEU A 134 14.50 11.75 -5.20
CA LEU A 134 14.45 10.61 -6.11
C LEU A 134 14.53 11.02 -7.59
N SER A 135 14.35 12.29 -7.93
CA SER A 135 14.31 12.77 -9.32
C SER A 135 15.51 13.66 -9.71
N GLU A 136 16.13 14.37 -8.76
CA GLU A 136 17.19 15.32 -9.00
C GLU A 136 18.57 14.79 -8.53
N ASP A 137 19.66 15.17 -9.22
CA ASP A 137 21.02 14.76 -8.84
C ASP A 137 21.49 15.45 -7.58
N VAL A 138 21.18 16.73 -7.44
CA VAL A 138 21.52 17.57 -6.29
C VAL A 138 20.27 18.35 -5.89
N VAL A 139 19.90 18.28 -4.64
CA VAL A 139 18.70 18.92 -4.08
C VAL A 139 19.07 19.94 -3.04
N THR A 140 18.58 21.15 -3.23
CA THR A 140 18.44 22.17 -2.18
C THR A 140 16.95 22.38 -1.95
N PHE A 141 16.51 22.22 -0.71
CA PHE A 141 15.12 22.36 -0.32
C PHE A 141 15.02 23.11 1.00
N GLU A 142 14.19 24.12 1.03
CA GLU A 142 13.88 24.91 2.22
C GLU A 142 12.36 24.86 2.45
N GLY A 143 11.94 24.04 3.41
CA GLY A 143 10.56 23.88 3.82
C GLY A 143 10.32 24.40 5.24
N GLU A 144 9.12 24.19 5.75
CA GLU A 144 8.76 24.56 7.12
C GLU A 144 9.31 23.55 8.14
N PHE A 145 9.40 22.27 7.77
CA PHE A 145 9.77 21.16 8.65
C PHE A 145 11.13 20.56 8.30
N PHE A 146 11.53 20.64 7.05
CA PHE A 146 12.78 20.05 6.56
C PHE A 146 13.55 21.05 5.72
N SER A 147 14.87 21.02 5.88
CA SER A 147 15.79 21.80 5.06
C SER A 147 16.99 20.94 4.70
N VAL A 148 17.40 20.98 3.44
CA VAL A 148 18.65 20.36 2.96
C VAL A 148 19.32 21.31 1.99
N ASP A 149 20.65 21.34 1.99
CA ASP A 149 21.43 22.19 1.09
C ASP A 149 22.40 21.33 0.27
N SER A 150 22.24 21.38 -1.04
CA SER A 150 23.15 20.79 -2.03
C SER A 150 23.43 19.30 -1.77
N VAL A 151 22.41 18.52 -1.36
CA VAL A 151 22.54 17.09 -1.04
C VAL A 151 22.26 16.21 -2.24
N SER A 152 22.95 15.07 -2.33
CA SER A 152 22.75 14.05 -3.33
C SER A 152 22.59 12.68 -2.68
N LEU A 153 21.66 11.86 -3.16
CA LEU A 153 21.56 10.46 -2.74
C LEU A 153 22.58 9.54 -3.46
N GLY A 154 23.32 10.06 -4.44
CA GLY A 154 24.17 9.28 -5.34
C GLY A 154 23.35 8.73 -6.50
N GLU A 155 23.38 7.40 -6.71
CA GLU A 155 22.58 6.80 -7.78
C GLU A 155 21.08 6.90 -7.50
N ARG A 156 20.35 7.31 -8.53
CA ARG A 156 18.87 7.41 -8.54
C ARG A 156 18.27 6.19 -9.24
N PRO A 157 17.01 5.84 -8.95
CA PRO A 157 16.29 4.86 -9.75
C PRO A 157 16.28 5.24 -11.23
N ALA A 158 16.56 4.28 -12.12
CA ALA A 158 16.57 4.51 -13.57
C ALA A 158 15.22 4.97 -14.14
N LYS A 159 14.13 4.69 -13.42
CA LYS A 159 12.79 5.24 -13.63
C LYS A 159 12.31 5.91 -12.35
N PRO A 160 11.54 7.00 -12.44
CA PRO A 160 10.87 7.55 -11.28
C PRO A 160 10.13 6.44 -10.53
N LEU A 161 10.22 6.46 -9.19
CA LEU A 161 9.51 5.53 -8.34
C LEU A 161 8.12 6.10 -8.04
N ASP A 162 7.09 5.31 -8.32
CA ASP A 162 5.72 5.70 -8.01
C ASP A 162 5.51 5.70 -6.50
N LEU A 163 5.11 6.84 -5.95
CA LEU A 163 4.76 7.00 -4.55
C LEU A 163 3.25 6.92 -4.40
N TRP A 164 2.77 5.86 -3.79
CA TRP A 164 1.34 5.67 -3.54
C TRP A 164 0.96 6.11 -2.13
N LEU A 165 -0.29 6.49 -1.96
CA LEU A 165 -0.83 6.83 -0.64
C LEU A 165 -2.03 5.95 -0.30
N GLY A 166 -2.17 5.68 1.01
CA GLY A 166 -3.35 5.03 1.57
C GLY A 166 -4.29 6.04 2.24
N GLY A 167 -5.45 5.53 2.64
CA GLY A 167 -6.46 6.27 3.39
C GLY A 167 -7.73 6.57 2.59
N SER A 168 -8.79 6.96 3.31
CA SER A 168 -10.14 7.17 2.74
C SER A 168 -10.77 8.51 3.15
N ALA A 169 -10.10 9.30 3.99
CA ALA A 169 -10.63 10.61 4.39
C ALA A 169 -10.59 11.60 3.21
N PRO A 170 -11.61 12.46 3.02
CA PRO A 170 -11.68 13.38 1.88
C PRO A 170 -10.44 14.24 1.65
N ALA A 171 -9.84 14.77 2.72
CA ALA A 171 -8.58 15.52 2.62
C ALA A 171 -7.40 14.64 2.20
N GLY A 172 -7.41 13.35 2.58
CA GLY A 172 -6.43 12.35 2.16
C GLY A 172 -6.56 12.02 0.68
N LEU A 173 -7.78 11.82 0.19
CA LEU A 173 -8.05 11.55 -1.24
C LEU A 173 -7.60 12.73 -2.11
N ARG A 174 -7.91 13.97 -1.73
CA ARG A 174 -7.39 15.16 -2.44
C ARG A 174 -5.87 15.25 -2.41
N ARG A 175 -5.21 14.81 -1.31
CA ARG A 175 -3.74 14.71 -1.25
C ARG A 175 -3.21 13.70 -2.26
N VAL A 176 -3.85 12.53 -2.39
CA VAL A 176 -3.48 11.54 -3.41
C VAL A 176 -3.43 12.21 -4.79
N GLY A 177 -4.51 12.86 -5.22
CA GLY A 177 -4.57 13.54 -6.52
C GLY A 177 -3.44 14.55 -6.71
N ARG A 178 -3.16 15.38 -5.70
CA ARG A 178 -2.14 16.42 -5.78
C ARG A 178 -0.70 15.93 -5.73
N LEU A 179 -0.41 14.86 -4.98
CA LEU A 179 0.97 14.53 -4.59
C LEU A 179 1.39 13.08 -4.88
N ALA A 180 0.46 12.16 -5.18
CA ALA A 180 0.78 10.73 -5.35
C ALA A 180 0.67 10.28 -6.80
N ASP A 181 1.21 9.08 -7.07
CA ASP A 181 1.14 8.43 -8.36
C ASP A 181 0.15 7.27 -8.38
N GLY A 182 -0.43 6.96 -7.20
CA GLY A 182 -1.46 5.95 -7.05
C GLY A 182 -2.09 5.95 -5.66
N TRP A 183 -3.13 5.15 -5.51
CA TRP A 183 -3.91 5.03 -4.28
C TRP A 183 -4.15 3.57 -3.91
N LEU A 184 -4.02 3.26 -2.61
CA LEU A 184 -4.40 1.98 -2.02
C LEU A 184 -5.42 2.21 -0.90
N GLY A 185 -6.70 1.98 -1.22
CA GLY A 185 -7.80 2.07 -0.27
C GLY A 185 -7.95 0.83 0.62
N SER A 186 -8.74 0.95 1.66
CA SER A 186 -9.17 -0.16 2.51
C SER A 186 -10.44 0.20 3.27
N PHE A 187 -11.27 -0.80 3.58
CA PHE A 187 -12.53 -0.63 4.32
C PHE A 187 -13.47 0.42 3.71
N LEU A 188 -13.67 0.33 2.41
CA LEU A 188 -14.63 1.10 1.62
C LEU A 188 -15.54 0.13 0.88
N THR A 189 -16.80 0.45 0.71
CA THR A 189 -17.68 -0.27 -0.21
C THR A 189 -17.27 0.03 -1.66
N PRO A 190 -17.69 -0.78 -2.67
CA PRO A 190 -17.45 -0.47 -4.08
C PRO A 190 -17.91 0.93 -4.47
N ASP A 191 -19.07 1.38 -4.03
CA ASP A 191 -19.60 2.73 -4.32
C ASP A 191 -18.72 3.83 -3.69
N GLN A 192 -18.31 3.64 -2.43
CA GLN A 192 -17.40 4.57 -1.76
C GLN A 192 -16.02 4.60 -2.45
N ALA A 193 -15.54 3.46 -2.94
CA ALA A 193 -14.28 3.36 -3.67
C ALA A 193 -14.37 4.11 -5.01
N GLY A 194 -15.47 3.98 -5.74
CA GLY A 194 -15.73 4.75 -6.97
C GLY A 194 -15.75 6.26 -6.71
N GLN A 195 -16.46 6.71 -5.66
CA GLN A 195 -16.46 8.12 -5.26
C GLN A 195 -15.06 8.62 -4.86
N ALA A 196 -14.27 7.76 -4.21
CA ALA A 196 -12.88 8.09 -3.87
C ALA A 196 -12.01 8.26 -5.12
N VAL A 197 -12.15 7.38 -6.12
CA VAL A 197 -11.45 7.48 -7.42
C VAL A 197 -11.79 8.80 -8.12
N GLU A 198 -13.07 9.19 -8.18
CA GLU A 198 -13.47 10.46 -8.77
C GLU A 198 -12.89 11.65 -8.01
N THR A 199 -12.96 11.66 -6.67
CA THR A 199 -12.35 12.73 -5.85
C THR A 199 -10.85 12.86 -6.10
N ILE A 200 -10.15 11.74 -6.28
CA ILE A 200 -8.72 11.73 -6.57
C ILE A 200 -8.45 12.28 -7.97
N ARG A 201 -9.23 11.87 -8.97
CA ARG A 201 -9.10 12.35 -10.36
C ARG A 201 -9.35 13.85 -10.48
N GLU A 202 -10.40 14.35 -9.85
CA GLU A 202 -10.70 15.78 -9.79
C GLU A 202 -9.53 16.58 -9.19
N ALA A 203 -9.03 16.14 -8.03
CA ALA A 203 -7.90 16.80 -7.36
C ALA A 203 -6.58 16.70 -8.16
N ALA A 204 -6.38 15.63 -8.92
CA ALA A 204 -5.25 15.50 -9.83
C ALA A 204 -5.36 16.49 -11.00
N ALA A 205 -6.52 16.56 -11.63
CA ALA A 205 -6.79 17.50 -12.73
C ALA A 205 -6.63 18.97 -12.29
N GLU A 206 -7.15 19.35 -11.12
CA GLU A 206 -6.95 20.66 -10.51
C GLU A 206 -5.48 21.01 -10.29
N ALA A 207 -4.65 19.99 -9.99
CA ALA A 207 -3.20 20.12 -9.82
C ALA A 207 -2.40 20.02 -11.13
N GLY A 208 -3.08 19.92 -12.30
CA GLY A 208 -2.43 19.74 -13.61
C GLY A 208 -1.73 18.38 -13.74
N ARG A 209 -2.23 17.33 -13.05
CA ARG A 209 -1.68 15.98 -13.02
C ARG A 209 -2.70 14.96 -13.52
N GLU A 210 -2.19 13.81 -13.91
CA GLU A 210 -2.98 12.63 -14.21
C GLU A 210 -2.38 11.44 -13.42
N ILE A 211 -3.23 10.54 -12.94
CA ILE A 211 -2.85 9.27 -12.32
C ILE A 211 -3.23 8.16 -13.29
N GLU A 212 -2.29 7.27 -13.56
CA GLU A 212 -2.49 6.14 -14.47
C GLU A 212 -3.75 5.33 -14.07
N PRO A 213 -4.58 4.91 -15.04
CA PRO A 213 -5.84 4.21 -14.76
C PRO A 213 -5.67 2.92 -13.97
N ASP A 214 -4.51 2.26 -14.03
CA ASP A 214 -4.18 1.03 -13.29
C ASP A 214 -3.47 1.28 -11.95
N HIS A 215 -3.43 2.53 -11.48
CA HIS A 215 -2.86 2.93 -10.20
C HIS A 215 -3.90 3.15 -9.08
N TYR A 216 -5.06 2.54 -9.19
CA TYR A 216 -6.08 2.53 -8.14
C TYR A 216 -6.26 1.13 -7.60
N GLY A 217 -6.08 0.97 -6.30
CA GLY A 217 -6.13 -0.34 -5.65
C GLY A 217 -6.86 -0.36 -4.32
N LEU A 218 -7.15 -1.58 -3.86
CA LEU A 218 -7.80 -1.82 -2.58
C LEU A 218 -7.16 -3.02 -1.85
N SER A 219 -6.99 -2.88 -0.54
CA SER A 219 -6.69 -4.01 0.34
C SER A 219 -7.98 -4.63 0.85
N LEU A 220 -8.24 -5.90 0.48
CA LEU A 220 -9.42 -6.67 0.82
C LEU A 220 -9.08 -7.82 1.77
N ALA A 221 -9.77 -7.88 2.91
CA ALA A 221 -9.70 -9.03 3.81
C ALA A 221 -10.53 -10.18 3.23
N VAL A 222 -9.96 -11.39 3.23
CA VAL A 222 -10.65 -12.61 2.82
C VAL A 222 -10.58 -13.60 3.97
N ALA A 223 -11.74 -14.02 4.46
CA ALA A 223 -11.93 -14.94 5.57
C ALA A 223 -12.68 -16.20 5.06
N PRO A 224 -11.99 -17.18 4.46
CA PRO A 224 -12.64 -18.31 3.79
C PRO A 224 -13.58 -19.12 4.70
N GLU A 225 -13.32 -19.13 5.99
CA GLU A 225 -14.14 -19.82 7.01
C GLU A 225 -15.20 -18.91 7.68
N GLY A 226 -15.46 -17.74 7.09
CA GLY A 226 -16.37 -16.74 7.64
C GLY A 226 -15.65 -15.60 8.34
N ILE A 227 -16.29 -14.43 8.39
CA ILE A 227 -15.69 -13.19 8.91
C ILE A 227 -15.56 -13.27 10.44
N PRO A 228 -14.31 -13.21 11.00
CA PRO A 228 -14.11 -13.25 12.43
C PRO A 228 -14.68 -12.01 13.15
N ASP A 229 -15.10 -12.19 14.41
CA ASP A 229 -15.72 -11.12 15.23
C ASP A 229 -14.80 -9.90 15.42
N ASP A 230 -13.51 -10.11 15.56
CA ASP A 230 -12.52 -9.03 15.70
C ASP A 230 -12.39 -8.21 14.41
N LEU A 231 -12.42 -8.84 13.24
CA LEU A 231 -12.47 -8.16 11.96
C LEU A 231 -13.78 -7.40 11.78
N ALA A 232 -14.92 -8.01 12.15
CA ALA A 232 -16.22 -7.36 12.09
C ALA A 232 -16.26 -6.13 13.01
N ALA A 233 -15.76 -6.26 14.25
CA ALA A 233 -15.65 -5.14 15.18
C ALA A 233 -14.69 -4.04 14.68
N PHE A 234 -13.60 -4.41 14.03
CA PHE A 234 -12.66 -3.45 13.43
C PHE A 234 -13.32 -2.72 12.26
N ALA A 235 -13.96 -3.44 11.34
CA ALA A 235 -14.67 -2.87 10.20
C ALA A 235 -15.77 -1.88 10.65
N LYS A 236 -16.56 -2.24 11.66
CA LYS A 236 -17.60 -1.37 12.23
C LYS A 236 -17.03 -0.06 12.81
N ARG A 237 -15.84 -0.09 13.41
CA ARG A 237 -15.16 1.13 13.88
C ARG A 237 -14.64 2.00 12.74
N ARG A 238 -14.20 1.36 11.63
CA ARG A 238 -13.64 2.07 10.47
C ARG A 238 -14.70 2.65 9.55
N ALA A 239 -15.81 1.94 9.36
CA ALA A 239 -16.92 2.30 8.51
C ALA A 239 -18.26 2.10 9.28
N PRO A 240 -18.61 3.01 10.21
CA PRO A 240 -19.87 2.91 10.97
C PRO A 240 -21.09 2.90 10.04
N GLY A 241 -22.02 1.99 10.30
CA GLY A 241 -23.27 1.88 9.51
C GLY A 241 -23.13 1.10 8.21
N THR A 242 -21.94 0.53 7.91
CA THR A 242 -21.72 -0.33 6.75
C THR A 242 -21.70 -1.80 7.19
N GLU A 243 -22.37 -2.66 6.43
CA GLU A 243 -22.31 -4.10 6.67
C GLU A 243 -20.91 -4.63 6.38
N VAL A 244 -20.39 -5.50 7.24
CA VAL A 244 -19.03 -6.01 7.12
C VAL A 244 -18.80 -6.78 5.82
N THR A 245 -19.83 -7.44 5.30
CA THR A 245 -19.82 -8.19 4.03
C THR A 245 -19.63 -7.31 2.79
N GLU A 246 -19.81 -5.99 2.92
CA GLU A 246 -19.48 -5.00 1.88
C GLU A 246 -18.01 -4.52 1.95
N LEU A 247 -17.30 -4.87 3.03
CA LEU A 247 -15.93 -4.40 3.34
C LEU A 247 -14.90 -5.52 3.39
N ALA A 248 -15.36 -6.76 3.59
CA ALA A 248 -14.54 -7.95 3.71
C ALA A 248 -15.30 -9.16 3.15
N ALA A 249 -14.57 -10.10 2.59
CA ALA A 249 -15.13 -11.32 2.02
C ALA A 249 -15.18 -12.44 3.07
N GLY A 250 -16.34 -13.06 3.26
CA GLY A 250 -16.53 -14.23 4.13
C GLY A 250 -16.31 -15.56 3.42
N SER A 251 -16.00 -15.52 2.13
CA SER A 251 -15.66 -16.67 1.28
C SER A 251 -14.90 -16.18 0.04
N TRP A 252 -14.31 -17.11 -0.71
CA TRP A 252 -13.70 -16.79 -2.01
C TRP A 252 -14.74 -16.34 -3.06
N ALA A 253 -15.95 -16.88 -3.02
CA ALA A 253 -17.05 -16.41 -3.87
C ALA A 253 -17.41 -14.94 -3.57
N ASP A 254 -17.43 -14.55 -2.30
CA ASP A 254 -17.63 -13.16 -1.90
C ASP A 254 -16.46 -12.26 -2.34
N ALA A 255 -15.23 -12.76 -2.24
CA ALA A 255 -14.05 -12.02 -2.68
C ALA A 255 -14.12 -11.71 -4.18
N ARG A 256 -14.47 -12.68 -5.02
CA ARG A 256 -14.66 -12.49 -6.47
C ARG A 256 -15.74 -11.45 -6.76
N ARG A 257 -16.93 -11.63 -6.16
CA ARG A 257 -18.05 -10.68 -6.32
C ARG A 257 -17.68 -9.26 -5.92
N LEU A 258 -16.96 -9.08 -4.80
CA LEU A 258 -16.50 -7.77 -4.38
C LEU A 258 -15.45 -7.20 -5.35
N MET A 259 -14.48 -7.99 -5.79
CA MET A 259 -13.47 -7.54 -6.76
C MET A 259 -14.11 -7.11 -8.08
N GLU A 260 -15.08 -7.85 -8.61
CA GLU A 260 -15.85 -7.48 -9.81
C GLU A 260 -16.52 -6.10 -9.65
N ARG A 261 -17.20 -5.87 -8.53
CA ARG A 261 -17.82 -4.57 -8.22
C ARG A 261 -16.79 -3.44 -8.07
N TYR A 262 -15.60 -3.74 -7.50
CA TYR A 262 -14.51 -2.75 -7.43
C TYR A 262 -13.88 -2.48 -8.80
N LEU A 263 -13.80 -3.47 -9.69
CA LEU A 263 -13.39 -3.26 -11.09
C LEU A 263 -14.35 -2.31 -11.81
N GLU A 264 -15.66 -2.49 -11.65
CA GLU A 264 -16.68 -1.56 -12.17
C GLU A 264 -16.54 -0.15 -11.59
N ALA A 265 -16.10 -0.03 -10.33
CA ALA A 265 -15.79 1.22 -9.65
C ALA A 265 -14.43 1.85 -10.07
N GLY A 266 -13.68 1.20 -10.98
CA GLY A 266 -12.43 1.74 -11.55
C GLY A 266 -11.15 1.35 -10.81
N LEU A 267 -11.19 0.34 -9.93
CA LEU A 267 -10.01 -0.19 -9.25
C LEU A 267 -9.49 -1.42 -10.02
N THR A 268 -8.17 -1.54 -10.14
CA THR A 268 -7.55 -2.62 -10.92
C THR A 268 -6.46 -3.36 -10.16
N LYS A 269 -6.08 -2.88 -8.98
CA LYS A 269 -5.10 -3.55 -8.11
C LYS A 269 -5.77 -4.01 -6.81
N PHE A 270 -5.63 -5.29 -6.49
CA PHE A 270 -6.17 -5.86 -5.26
C PHE A 270 -5.07 -6.51 -4.44
N VAL A 271 -5.04 -6.16 -3.16
CA VAL A 271 -4.16 -6.76 -2.16
C VAL A 271 -5.04 -7.64 -1.27
N LEU A 272 -5.02 -8.95 -1.50
CA LEU A 272 -5.80 -9.87 -0.69
C LEU A 272 -5.01 -10.26 0.56
N ARG A 273 -5.64 -10.18 1.71
CA ARG A 273 -5.04 -10.55 2.98
C ARG A 273 -5.90 -11.57 3.71
N PRO A 274 -5.28 -12.64 4.24
CA PRO A 274 -6.00 -13.60 5.05
C PRO A 274 -6.58 -12.94 6.29
N ALA A 275 -7.78 -13.34 6.67
CA ALA A 275 -8.42 -13.01 7.93
C ALA A 275 -8.95 -14.28 8.58
N GLY A 276 -8.72 -14.42 9.89
CA GLY A 276 -8.97 -15.66 10.62
C GLY A 276 -7.79 -16.64 10.57
N PRO A 277 -7.96 -17.83 11.16
CA PRO A 277 -6.90 -18.81 11.35
C PRO A 277 -6.69 -19.68 10.09
N VAL A 278 -6.37 -19.07 8.96
CA VAL A 278 -6.10 -19.80 7.70
C VAL A 278 -4.60 -19.96 7.53
N PRO A 279 -4.07 -21.20 7.42
CA PRO A 279 -2.67 -21.43 7.09
C PRO A 279 -2.29 -20.76 5.77
N PHE A 280 -1.06 -20.21 5.72
CA PHE A 280 -0.59 -19.47 4.54
C PHE A 280 -0.67 -20.30 3.25
N ASP A 281 -0.30 -21.57 3.30
CA ASP A 281 -0.30 -22.44 2.12
C ASP A 281 -1.70 -22.66 1.55
N GLU A 282 -2.66 -22.92 2.42
CA GLU A 282 -4.06 -23.10 2.04
C GLU A 282 -4.65 -21.80 1.47
N PHE A 283 -4.29 -20.66 2.06
CA PHE A 283 -4.68 -19.36 1.52
C PHE A 283 -4.07 -19.11 0.14
N LEU A 284 -2.78 -19.43 -0.05
CA LEU A 284 -2.08 -19.25 -1.32
C LEU A 284 -2.67 -20.15 -2.42
N GLU A 285 -2.89 -21.43 -2.13
CA GLU A 285 -3.51 -22.35 -3.09
C GLU A 285 -4.90 -21.87 -3.53
N SER A 286 -5.73 -21.49 -2.58
CA SER A 286 -7.05 -20.95 -2.85
C SER A 286 -6.99 -19.62 -3.61
N PHE A 287 -6.04 -18.74 -3.27
CA PHE A 287 -5.82 -17.49 -3.99
C PHE A 287 -5.52 -17.74 -5.48
N LEU A 288 -4.66 -18.68 -5.79
CA LEU A 288 -4.28 -19.00 -7.17
C LEU A 288 -5.47 -19.54 -7.98
N VAL A 289 -6.29 -20.39 -7.38
CA VAL A 289 -7.46 -21.01 -8.02
C VAL A 289 -8.60 -20.01 -8.16
N GLU A 290 -8.91 -19.27 -7.10
CA GLU A 290 -10.14 -18.53 -6.97
C GLU A 290 -10.03 -17.06 -7.42
N ALA A 291 -8.89 -16.44 -7.18
CA ALA A 291 -8.66 -15.05 -7.53
C ALA A 291 -7.74 -14.89 -8.76
N GLY A 292 -6.73 -15.76 -8.92
CA GLY A 292 -5.74 -15.68 -9.99
C GLY A 292 -6.33 -15.63 -11.40
N VAL A 293 -7.52 -16.18 -11.59
CA VAL A 293 -8.27 -16.14 -12.87
C VAL A 293 -8.67 -14.73 -13.32
N LEU A 294 -8.69 -13.75 -12.42
CA LEU A 294 -9.00 -12.36 -12.73
C LEU A 294 -7.77 -11.57 -13.19
N GLN A 295 -6.57 -12.08 -12.97
CA GLN A 295 -5.32 -11.40 -13.37
C GLN A 295 -5.06 -11.57 -14.86
N ASN A 296 -4.72 -10.46 -15.54
CA ASN A 296 -4.37 -10.45 -16.97
C ASN A 296 -3.02 -9.77 -17.25
#